data_28531a433f3605e27b5dac2555dc7ac8
#
_entry.id   28531a433f3605e27b5dac2555dc7ac8
#
_cell.length_a   1.000
_cell.length_b   1.000
_cell.length_c   1.000
_cell.angle_alpha   90.00
_cell.angle_beta   90.00
_cell.angle_gamma   90.00
#
_symmetry.space_group_name_H-M   'P 1'
#
loop_
_entity.id
_entity.type
_entity.pdbx_description
1 polymer ?
#
loop_
_entity_poly.entity_id
_entity_poly.type
_entity_poly.pdbx_seq_one_letter_code
_entity_poly.pdbx_strand_id
1 'polypeptide(L)'
;MKTNICKFVIMAAVACLGFTACTGDLDVTPIDPNMTTEVTPSGLFNKCYANLAMAGNGQGDDPCDIDGLDGGTSGFIRQYWNSNELTTDEALCHWSDDGIQQFCYNTYDSNHPMLNGYYSRLTTGISYCNQYINTFADHDATMTAEIRLVRALEYYMLMDAFGNIPFSTTLANPTRMTRKEAYDWIEKELLDLEPNLSDAKPKTDADLNNYCRLDKAACWMLLSRLYLNAEVYTGTPQWAKAAEYAKKVMDSSYKLNTTGSGKWSAYQMLFMGDNGSTSAAQEGVWRIYQDGKTTTSWAGSLFLMASTFDGNMHADCSGTYPTATNGTGQTWGG
;
A
#
# COMPACT_ATOMS: atom_id res chain seq x y z
N MET A 1 29.56 -23.07 65.16
CA MET A 1 28.45 -23.30 64.21
C MET A 1 27.41 -22.14 64.12
N LYS A 2 27.05 -21.47 65.21
CA LYS A 2 26.03 -20.41 65.18
C LYS A 2 26.43 -19.17 64.41
N THR A 3 27.71 -18.79 64.33
CA THR A 3 28.20 -17.58 63.66
C THR A 3 28.20 -17.68 62.10
N ASN A 4 28.29 -18.90 61.57
CA ASN A 4 28.28 -19.09 60.12
C ASN A 4 26.87 -19.11 59.53
N ILE A 5 25.89 -19.55 60.32
CA ILE A 5 24.47 -19.54 59.89
C ILE A 5 23.95 -18.09 59.78
N CYS A 6 24.33 -17.21 60.71
CA CYS A 6 23.93 -15.82 60.68
C CYS A 6 24.51 -15.05 59.48
N LYS A 7 25.76 -15.37 59.09
CA LYS A 7 26.38 -14.80 57.84
C LYS A 7 25.70 -15.27 56.56
N PHE A 8 25.29 -16.54 56.51
CA PHE A 8 24.55 -17.08 55.35
C PHE A 8 23.15 -16.50 55.21
N VAL A 9 22.45 -16.30 56.32
CA VAL A 9 21.11 -15.67 56.34
C VAL A 9 21.17 -14.22 55.96
N ILE A 10 22.18 -13.49 56.41
CA ILE A 10 22.38 -12.07 55.99
C ILE A 10 22.74 -11.97 54.51
N MET A 11 23.58 -12.86 53.99
CA MET A 11 23.97 -12.87 52.58
C MET A 11 22.80 -13.27 51.68
N ALA A 12 21.93 -14.20 52.08
CA ALA A 12 20.71 -14.55 51.37
C ALA A 12 19.67 -13.42 51.40
N ALA A 13 19.52 -12.69 52.52
CA ALA A 13 18.63 -11.54 52.65
C ALA A 13 19.08 -10.35 51.76
N VAL A 14 20.39 -10.10 51.64
CA VAL A 14 20.96 -9.06 50.77
C VAL A 14 20.82 -9.47 49.30
N ALA A 15 20.95 -10.76 48.95
CA ALA A 15 20.68 -11.24 47.59
C ALA A 15 19.20 -11.09 47.18
N CYS A 16 18.25 -11.32 48.10
CA CYS A 16 16.82 -11.15 47.81
C CYS A 16 16.40 -9.69 47.70
N LEU A 17 17.12 -8.75 48.32
CA LEU A 17 16.86 -7.32 48.18
C LEU A 17 17.43 -6.73 46.88
N GLY A 18 18.38 -7.42 46.25
CA GLY A 18 18.96 -7.00 44.95
C GLY A 18 18.11 -7.34 43.73
N PHE A 19 17.04 -8.12 43.85
CA PHE A 19 16.15 -8.50 42.75
C PHE A 19 14.85 -7.72 42.69
N THR A 20 14.66 -6.72 43.55
CA THR A 20 13.57 -5.75 43.42
C THR A 20 14.01 -4.53 42.58
N ALA A 21 15.00 -4.71 41.68
CA ALA A 21 15.44 -3.67 40.78
C ALA A 21 14.37 -3.45 39.72
N CYS A 22 13.59 -2.38 39.93
CA CYS A 22 13.15 -1.47 38.88
C CYS A 22 12.55 -2.08 37.61
N THR A 23 11.52 -2.93 37.72
CA THR A 23 10.63 -3.16 36.57
C THR A 23 9.76 -1.93 36.28
N GLY A 24 9.56 -1.06 37.27
CA GLY A 24 8.83 0.19 37.08
C GLY A 24 9.57 1.26 36.24
N ASP A 25 10.91 1.20 36.17
CA ASP A 25 11.70 2.08 35.31
C ASP A 25 11.64 1.69 33.82
N LEU A 26 11.04 0.52 33.51
CA LEU A 26 10.80 0.07 32.13
C LEU A 26 9.44 0.53 31.60
N ASP A 27 8.52 0.97 32.46
CA ASP A 27 7.24 1.57 32.11
C ASP A 27 7.42 3.08 31.87
N VAL A 28 8.28 3.46 30.96
CA VAL A 28 8.46 4.86 30.55
C VAL A 28 7.37 5.26 29.58
N THR A 29 6.63 6.29 29.92
CA THR A 29 5.77 6.97 28.96
C THR A 29 6.67 7.65 27.92
N PRO A 30 6.43 7.48 26.61
CA PRO A 30 7.19 8.19 25.59
C PRO A 30 7.18 9.69 25.85
N ILE A 31 8.35 10.33 25.82
CA ILE A 31 8.49 11.79 26.01
C ILE A 31 8.04 12.53 24.74
N ASP A 32 8.13 11.89 23.58
CA ASP A 32 7.64 12.44 22.32
C ASP A 32 6.10 12.43 22.31
N PRO A 33 5.43 13.60 22.26
CA PRO A 33 3.98 13.68 22.24
C PRO A 33 3.33 13.06 20.98
N ASN A 34 4.13 12.80 19.94
CA ASN A 34 3.68 12.13 18.73
C ASN A 34 3.76 10.60 18.82
N MET A 35 4.44 10.05 19.82
CA MET A 35 4.45 8.62 20.08
C MET A 35 3.24 8.23 20.92
N THR A 36 2.34 7.45 20.34
CA THR A 36 1.26 6.80 21.08
C THR A 36 1.63 5.35 21.38
N THR A 37 1.45 4.93 22.63
CA THR A 37 1.56 3.54 23.05
C THR A 37 0.26 2.76 22.83
N GLU A 38 -0.83 3.48 22.54
CA GLU A 38 -2.14 2.86 22.31
C GLU A 38 -2.45 2.76 20.83
N VAL A 39 -2.70 1.53 20.37
CA VAL A 39 -3.18 1.25 19.03
C VAL A 39 -4.68 1.48 18.99
N THR A 40 -5.13 2.49 18.24
CA THR A 40 -6.55 2.81 18.07
C THR A 40 -7.13 2.17 16.80
N PRO A 41 -8.45 1.88 16.75
CA PRO A 41 -9.09 1.36 15.54
C PRO A 41 -8.84 2.24 14.31
N SER A 42 -9.04 3.56 14.43
CA SER A 42 -8.84 4.50 13.32
C SER A 42 -7.37 4.64 12.93
N GLY A 43 -6.45 4.65 13.90
CA GLY A 43 -5.00 4.73 13.62
C GLY A 43 -4.51 3.53 12.82
N LEU A 44 -4.88 2.32 13.23
CA LEU A 44 -4.47 1.10 12.53
C LEU A 44 -5.21 0.94 11.19
N PHE A 45 -6.48 1.33 11.12
CA PHE A 45 -7.22 1.40 9.86
C PHE A 45 -6.49 2.28 8.83
N ASN A 46 -6.12 3.50 9.22
CA ASN A 46 -5.39 4.41 8.36
C ASN A 46 -4.01 3.86 7.98
N LYS A 47 -3.32 3.15 8.88
CA LYS A 47 -2.01 2.53 8.59
C LYS A 47 -2.11 1.46 7.51
N CYS A 48 -3.18 0.67 7.48
CA CYS A 48 -3.41 -0.30 6.42
C CYS A 48 -3.49 0.36 5.03
N TYR A 49 -4.20 1.49 4.92
CA TYR A 49 -4.25 2.25 3.67
C TYR A 49 -2.94 2.98 3.36
N ALA A 50 -2.30 3.56 4.37
CA ALA A 50 -1.06 4.31 4.23
C ALA A 50 0.09 3.44 3.71
N ASN A 51 0.10 2.14 3.98
CA ASN A 51 1.09 1.19 3.44
C ASN A 51 1.15 1.22 1.90
N LEU A 52 0.04 1.50 1.24
CA LEU A 52 -0.05 1.60 -0.22
C LEU A 52 0.36 2.98 -0.76
N ALA A 53 0.42 3.99 0.11
CA ALA A 53 0.73 5.38 -0.26
C ALA A 53 2.16 5.80 0.13
N MET A 54 2.70 5.21 1.20
CA MET A 54 3.91 5.69 1.87
C MET A 54 4.86 4.55 2.16
N ALA A 55 6.17 4.86 2.21
CA ALA A 55 7.22 3.92 2.64
C ALA A 55 7.69 4.18 4.08
N GLY A 56 7.07 5.09 4.80
CA GLY A 56 7.38 5.49 6.16
C GLY A 56 6.43 6.56 6.64
N ASN A 57 6.61 7.06 7.85
CA ASN A 57 5.74 8.09 8.45
C ASN A 57 6.30 9.50 8.31
N GLY A 58 7.48 9.65 7.74
CA GLY A 58 8.19 10.90 7.70
C GLY A 58 8.31 11.50 6.31
N GLN A 59 9.11 12.54 6.25
CA GLN A 59 9.46 13.24 5.01
C GLN A 59 10.46 12.41 4.19
N GLY A 60 10.78 12.86 2.97
CA GLY A 60 11.54 12.11 2.00
C GLY A 60 12.84 11.46 2.48
N ASP A 61 13.54 12.09 3.42
CA ASP A 61 14.80 11.58 3.99
C ASP A 61 14.61 10.70 5.24
N ASP A 62 13.37 10.47 5.69
CA ASP A 62 13.11 9.61 6.85
C ASP A 62 13.30 8.14 6.48
N PRO A 63 13.76 7.32 7.44
CA PRO A 63 13.97 5.90 7.20
C PRO A 63 12.67 5.20 6.82
N CYS A 64 12.83 4.16 5.99
CA CYS A 64 11.74 3.25 5.65
C CYS A 64 11.13 2.63 6.91
N ASP A 65 9.83 2.42 6.92
CA ASP A 65 9.12 1.70 7.99
C ASP A 65 9.34 0.17 7.94
N ILE A 66 10.08 -0.31 6.95
CA ILE A 66 10.55 -1.69 6.84
C ILE A 66 12.06 -1.68 7.02
N ASP A 67 12.53 -2.32 8.09
CA ASP A 67 13.94 -2.37 8.45
C ASP A 67 14.82 -2.95 7.32
N GLY A 68 15.97 -2.32 7.09
CA GLY A 68 16.93 -2.72 6.08
C GLY A 68 16.55 -2.36 4.63
N LEU A 69 15.43 -1.65 4.41
CA LEU A 69 15.04 -1.18 3.08
C LEU A 69 15.14 0.35 2.96
N ASP A 70 15.38 0.80 1.73
CA ASP A 70 15.32 2.21 1.37
C ASP A 70 13.87 2.65 1.11
N GLY A 71 13.48 3.81 1.62
CA GLY A 71 12.13 4.35 1.48
C GLY A 71 11.75 4.67 0.04
N GLY A 72 12.69 5.18 -0.76
CA GLY A 72 12.47 5.50 -2.17
C GLY A 72 12.28 4.26 -3.06
N THR A 73 12.90 3.15 -2.70
CA THR A 73 12.91 1.91 -3.51
C THR A 73 12.02 0.81 -2.97
N SER A 74 11.30 1.01 -1.87
CA SER A 74 10.42 0.01 -1.26
C SER A 74 8.95 0.39 -1.25
N GLY A 75 8.59 1.53 -1.86
CA GLY A 75 7.21 1.99 -1.92
C GLY A 75 6.34 1.13 -2.83
N PHE A 76 5.09 0.91 -2.40
CA PHE A 76 4.13 0.07 -3.13
C PHE A 76 3.94 0.53 -4.59
N ILE A 77 3.59 1.80 -4.82
CA ILE A 77 3.27 2.31 -6.16
C ILE A 77 4.48 2.18 -7.09
N ARG A 78 5.68 2.55 -6.60
CA ARG A 78 6.89 2.46 -7.41
C ARG A 78 7.17 1.02 -7.85
N GLN A 79 7.11 0.07 -6.92
CA GLN A 79 7.48 -1.32 -7.23
C GLN A 79 6.39 -2.06 -8.00
N TYR A 80 5.12 -1.72 -7.76
CA TYR A 80 4.03 -2.19 -8.60
C TYR A 80 4.20 -1.71 -10.05
N TRP A 81 4.51 -0.43 -10.26
CA TRP A 81 4.75 0.14 -11.58
C TRP A 81 6.02 -0.46 -12.21
N ASN A 82 7.14 -0.46 -11.51
CA ASN A 82 8.41 -0.96 -12.04
C ASN A 82 8.31 -2.42 -12.52
N SER A 83 7.68 -3.28 -11.74
CA SER A 83 7.57 -4.71 -12.09
C SER A 83 6.61 -4.98 -13.25
N ASN A 84 5.65 -4.09 -13.51
CA ASN A 84 4.69 -4.26 -14.60
C ASN A 84 5.11 -3.51 -15.88
N GLU A 85 5.73 -2.34 -15.78
CA GLU A 85 5.97 -1.46 -16.92
C GLU A 85 7.43 -1.53 -17.41
N LEU A 86 8.43 -1.54 -16.52
CA LEU A 86 9.83 -1.60 -16.93
C LEU A 86 10.25 -2.94 -17.53
N THR A 87 9.44 -3.96 -17.33
CA THR A 87 9.64 -5.30 -17.94
C THR A 87 9.00 -5.43 -19.32
N THR A 88 8.45 -4.34 -19.84
CA THR A 88 7.79 -4.26 -21.16
C THR A 88 8.53 -3.32 -22.10
N ASP A 89 8.02 -3.15 -23.32
CA ASP A 89 8.53 -2.20 -24.31
C ASP A 89 7.97 -0.77 -24.12
N GLU A 90 7.12 -0.53 -23.11
CA GLU A 90 6.40 0.74 -22.95
C GLU A 90 7.20 1.79 -22.20
N ALA A 91 8.10 1.37 -21.30
CA ALA A 91 8.86 2.30 -20.45
C ALA A 91 10.30 1.86 -20.25
N LEU A 92 11.19 2.86 -20.19
CA LEU A 92 12.58 2.72 -19.76
C LEU A 92 12.83 3.69 -18.62
N CYS A 93 13.60 3.27 -17.65
CA CYS A 93 14.06 4.15 -16.57
C CYS A 93 15.58 4.29 -16.64
N HIS A 94 16.06 5.53 -16.66
CA HIS A 94 17.50 5.85 -16.74
C HIS A 94 18.16 6.03 -15.37
N TRP A 95 17.43 5.91 -14.28
CA TRP A 95 18.01 5.97 -12.96
C TRP A 95 18.95 4.79 -12.69
N SER A 96 19.95 5.04 -11.86
CA SER A 96 20.98 4.07 -11.52
C SER A 96 20.68 3.25 -10.26
N ASP A 97 19.45 3.31 -9.75
CA ASP A 97 19.06 2.47 -8.59
C ASP A 97 19.28 1.00 -8.92
N ASP A 98 19.80 0.29 -7.93
CA ASP A 98 20.06 -1.14 -8.08
C ASP A 98 18.77 -1.91 -8.41
N GLY A 99 18.80 -2.65 -9.49
CA GLY A 99 17.66 -3.42 -10.00
C GLY A 99 16.94 -2.79 -11.20
N ILE A 100 17.05 -1.49 -11.48
CA ILE A 100 16.36 -0.84 -12.61
C ILE A 100 16.74 -1.47 -13.95
N GLN A 101 18.04 -1.59 -14.20
CA GLN A 101 18.53 -2.15 -15.48
C GLN A 101 18.10 -3.61 -15.67
N GLN A 102 18.08 -4.39 -14.60
CA GLN A 102 17.64 -5.78 -14.64
C GLN A 102 16.15 -5.90 -15.02
N PHE A 103 15.29 -4.99 -14.59
CA PHE A 103 13.91 -4.90 -15.06
C PHE A 103 13.86 -4.55 -16.56
N CYS A 104 14.49 -3.45 -16.97
CA CYS A 104 14.46 -3.00 -18.36
C CYS A 104 15.00 -4.02 -19.36
N TYR A 105 15.96 -4.86 -18.96
CA TYR A 105 16.55 -5.89 -19.83
C TYR A 105 16.01 -7.30 -19.56
N ASN A 106 15.03 -7.46 -18.66
CA ASN A 106 14.46 -8.76 -18.26
C ASN A 106 15.54 -9.76 -17.81
N THR A 107 16.54 -9.29 -17.05
CA THR A 107 17.67 -10.11 -16.54
C THR A 107 17.61 -10.29 -15.03
N TYR A 108 16.48 -9.99 -14.39
CA TYR A 108 16.27 -10.13 -12.95
C TYR A 108 16.20 -11.61 -12.52
N ASP A 109 16.57 -11.84 -11.27
CA ASP A 109 16.52 -13.17 -10.62
C ASP A 109 15.88 -13.09 -9.23
N SER A 110 15.95 -14.19 -8.48
CA SER A 110 15.37 -14.28 -7.13
C SER A 110 16.03 -13.38 -6.07
N ASN A 111 17.18 -12.77 -6.35
CA ASN A 111 17.91 -11.88 -5.44
C ASN A 111 17.70 -10.39 -5.79
N HIS A 112 16.78 -10.12 -6.70
CA HIS A 112 16.54 -8.78 -7.20
C HIS A 112 16.06 -7.84 -6.07
N PRO A 113 16.75 -6.69 -5.80
CA PRO A 113 16.49 -5.88 -4.62
C PRO A 113 15.10 -5.23 -4.64
N MET A 114 14.62 -4.79 -5.80
CA MET A 114 13.30 -4.17 -5.91
C MET A 114 12.16 -5.18 -5.81
N LEU A 115 12.35 -6.42 -6.26
CA LEU A 115 11.38 -7.49 -6.02
C LEU A 115 11.31 -7.85 -4.54
N ASN A 116 12.46 -7.85 -3.83
CA ASN A 116 12.49 -7.98 -2.38
C ASN A 116 11.74 -6.84 -1.67
N GLY A 117 11.96 -5.60 -2.12
CA GLY A 117 11.23 -4.43 -1.60
C GLY A 117 9.72 -4.54 -1.81
N TYR A 118 9.29 -4.95 -2.98
CA TYR A 118 7.88 -5.17 -3.31
C TYR A 118 7.24 -6.26 -2.45
N TYR A 119 7.90 -7.41 -2.37
CA TYR A 119 7.48 -8.53 -1.53
C TYR A 119 7.34 -8.12 -0.05
N SER A 120 8.35 -7.44 0.49
CA SER A 120 8.37 -6.98 1.88
C SER A 120 7.28 -5.95 2.15
N ARG A 121 7.04 -5.03 1.21
CA ARG A 121 5.96 -4.02 1.32
C ARG A 121 4.59 -4.68 1.40
N LEU A 122 4.29 -5.63 0.53
CA LEU A 122 3.01 -6.35 0.51
C LEU A 122 2.82 -7.20 1.78
N THR A 123 3.85 -7.94 2.21
CA THR A 123 3.74 -8.77 3.43
C THR A 123 3.62 -7.93 4.71
N THR A 124 4.22 -6.75 4.75
CA THR A 124 4.06 -5.79 5.85
C THR A 124 2.63 -5.26 5.89
N GLY A 125 2.05 -4.87 4.75
CA GLY A 125 0.66 -4.43 4.66
C GLY A 125 -0.33 -5.51 5.10
N ILE A 126 -0.14 -6.75 4.67
CA ILE A 126 -0.93 -7.89 5.13
C ILE A 126 -0.83 -8.05 6.65
N SER A 127 0.34 -7.82 7.24
CA SER A 127 0.52 -7.89 8.70
C SER A 127 -0.26 -6.80 9.43
N TYR A 128 -0.29 -5.57 8.92
CA TYR A 128 -1.13 -4.49 9.45
C TYR A 128 -2.62 -4.83 9.34
N CYS A 129 -3.06 -5.35 8.19
CA CYS A 129 -4.45 -5.79 8.00
C CYS A 129 -4.82 -6.93 8.97
N ASN A 130 -3.94 -7.92 9.13
CA ASN A 130 -4.15 -9.01 10.10
C ASN A 130 -4.25 -8.48 11.52
N GLN A 131 -3.38 -7.53 11.91
CA GLN A 131 -3.46 -6.91 13.23
C GLN A 131 -4.79 -6.19 13.44
N TYR A 132 -5.26 -5.40 12.47
CA TYR A 132 -6.56 -4.72 12.56
C TYR A 132 -7.69 -5.73 12.74
N ILE A 133 -7.76 -6.74 11.88
CA ILE A 133 -8.84 -7.73 11.90
C ILE A 133 -8.84 -8.55 13.19
N ASN A 134 -7.66 -8.94 13.69
CA ASN A 134 -7.57 -9.73 14.94
C ASN A 134 -7.86 -8.89 16.20
N THR A 135 -7.73 -7.56 16.14
CA THR A 135 -7.89 -6.69 17.32
C THR A 135 -9.23 -5.93 17.30
N PHE A 136 -9.70 -5.52 16.14
CA PHE A 136 -10.79 -4.54 16.00
C PHE A 136 -11.90 -4.99 15.03
N ALA A 137 -12.01 -6.27 14.69
CA ALA A 137 -13.02 -6.73 13.73
C ALA A 137 -14.47 -6.36 14.13
N ASP A 138 -14.76 -6.34 15.43
CA ASP A 138 -16.10 -6.05 15.96
C ASP A 138 -16.36 -4.53 16.14
N HIS A 139 -15.37 -3.66 15.84
CA HIS A 139 -15.50 -2.22 16.02
C HIS A 139 -16.48 -1.60 15.00
N ASP A 140 -16.31 -1.93 13.73
CA ASP A 140 -17.15 -1.46 12.62
C ASP A 140 -17.09 -2.47 11.47
N ALA A 141 -18.24 -2.99 11.06
CA ALA A 141 -18.33 -4.03 10.03
C ALA A 141 -17.88 -3.54 8.65
N THR A 142 -18.13 -2.27 8.31
CA THR A 142 -17.71 -1.68 7.03
C THR A 142 -16.20 -1.44 7.02
N MET A 143 -15.64 -0.87 8.08
CA MET A 143 -14.19 -0.71 8.20
C MET A 143 -13.47 -2.07 8.13
N THR A 144 -14.00 -3.08 8.80
CA THR A 144 -13.45 -4.44 8.76
C THR A 144 -13.52 -5.04 7.36
N ALA A 145 -14.63 -4.87 6.64
CA ALA A 145 -14.74 -5.32 5.24
C ALA A 145 -13.75 -4.62 4.32
N GLU A 146 -13.51 -3.32 4.50
CA GLU A 146 -12.51 -2.57 3.74
C GLU A 146 -11.09 -3.08 4.01
N ILE A 147 -10.71 -3.32 5.26
CA ILE A 147 -9.38 -3.85 5.58
C ILE A 147 -9.21 -5.28 5.07
N ARG A 148 -10.26 -6.09 5.09
CA ARG A 148 -10.25 -7.41 4.44
C ARG A 148 -10.06 -7.28 2.92
N LEU A 149 -10.66 -6.27 2.27
CA LEU A 149 -10.46 -6.00 0.85
C LEU A 149 -9.03 -5.53 0.55
N VAL A 150 -8.44 -4.64 1.37
CA VAL A 150 -7.02 -4.26 1.25
C VAL A 150 -6.12 -5.48 1.36
N ARG A 151 -6.33 -6.32 2.36
CA ARG A 151 -5.58 -7.57 2.54
C ARG A 151 -5.71 -8.52 1.34
N ALA A 152 -6.92 -8.68 0.83
CA ALA A 152 -7.18 -9.51 -0.35
C ALA A 152 -6.48 -8.96 -1.60
N LEU A 153 -6.42 -7.64 -1.78
CA LEU A 153 -5.68 -6.97 -2.85
C LEU A 153 -4.17 -7.24 -2.74
N GLU A 154 -3.59 -7.09 -1.54
CA GLU A 154 -2.17 -7.36 -1.33
C GLU A 154 -1.83 -8.85 -1.56
N TYR A 155 -2.68 -9.78 -1.14
CA TYR A 155 -2.54 -11.20 -1.48
C TYR A 155 -2.69 -11.48 -2.98
N TYR A 156 -3.63 -10.79 -3.66
CA TYR A 156 -3.75 -10.88 -5.12
C TYR A 156 -2.46 -10.46 -5.81
N MET A 157 -1.87 -9.35 -5.40
CA MET A 157 -0.62 -8.85 -5.97
C MET A 157 0.57 -9.78 -5.68
N LEU A 158 0.65 -10.35 -4.47
CA LEU A 158 1.64 -11.36 -4.15
C LEU A 158 1.48 -12.61 -5.03
N MET A 159 0.26 -13.11 -5.17
CA MET A 159 -0.03 -14.29 -5.99
C MET A 159 0.29 -14.04 -7.47
N ASP A 160 -0.06 -12.87 -7.99
CA ASP A 160 0.19 -12.50 -9.38
C ASP A 160 1.69 -12.40 -9.67
N ALA A 161 2.43 -11.67 -8.85
CA ALA A 161 3.86 -11.43 -9.03
C ALA A 161 4.73 -12.66 -8.69
N PHE A 162 4.43 -13.40 -7.62
CA PHE A 162 5.33 -14.42 -7.07
C PHE A 162 4.80 -15.87 -7.15
N GLY A 163 3.55 -16.05 -7.52
CA GLY A 163 2.94 -17.38 -7.69
C GLY A 163 2.59 -18.06 -6.37
N ASN A 164 3.51 -18.83 -5.80
CA ASN A 164 3.32 -19.42 -4.47
C ASN A 164 3.75 -18.42 -3.41
N ILE A 165 2.92 -18.22 -2.39
CA ILE A 165 3.04 -17.10 -1.46
C ILE A 165 3.08 -17.55 0.01
N PRO A 166 3.64 -16.75 0.92
CA PRO A 166 3.40 -16.91 2.36
C PRO A 166 1.96 -16.52 2.67
N PHE A 167 1.31 -17.28 3.52
CA PHE A 167 -0.08 -17.04 3.89
C PHE A 167 -0.30 -17.13 5.39
N SER A 168 -0.93 -16.11 5.96
CA SER A 168 -1.45 -16.10 7.31
C SER A 168 -2.58 -15.08 7.43
N THR A 169 -3.64 -15.41 8.14
CA THR A 169 -4.72 -14.48 8.52
C THR A 169 -4.58 -13.98 9.96
N THR A 170 -3.46 -14.32 10.60
CA THR A 170 -3.11 -13.91 11.96
C THR A 170 -1.67 -13.38 11.99
N LEU A 171 -1.18 -13.02 13.17
CA LEU A 171 0.23 -12.64 13.37
C LEU A 171 1.18 -13.85 13.58
N ALA A 172 0.68 -15.07 13.36
CA ALA A 172 1.50 -16.29 13.42
C ALA A 172 2.41 -16.40 12.18
N ASN A 173 3.44 -17.24 12.29
CA ASN A 173 4.32 -17.55 11.16
C ASN A 173 3.49 -18.03 9.96
N PRO A 174 3.73 -17.49 8.77
CA PRO A 174 2.98 -17.86 7.58
C PRO A 174 3.31 -19.31 7.15
N THR A 175 2.32 -19.94 6.52
CA THR A 175 2.50 -21.19 5.78
C THR A 175 2.63 -20.93 4.31
N ARG A 176 3.20 -21.86 3.54
CA ARG A 176 3.23 -21.73 2.08
C ARG A 176 1.86 -22.07 1.50
N MET A 177 1.38 -21.22 0.61
CA MET A 177 0.15 -21.40 -0.17
C MET A 177 0.50 -21.43 -1.66
N THR A 178 -0.05 -22.36 -2.41
CA THR A 178 0.11 -22.42 -3.87
C THR A 178 -0.70 -21.31 -4.53
N ARG A 179 -0.36 -20.97 -5.78
CA ARG A 179 -1.09 -19.96 -6.57
C ARG A 179 -2.58 -20.28 -6.67
N LYS A 180 -2.94 -21.56 -6.90
CA LYS A 180 -4.35 -21.95 -6.97
C LYS A 180 -5.06 -21.82 -5.63
N GLU A 181 -4.45 -22.26 -4.53
CA GLU A 181 -5.04 -22.10 -3.20
C GLU A 181 -5.21 -20.62 -2.83
N ALA A 182 -4.26 -19.77 -3.21
CA ALA A 182 -4.36 -18.32 -3.03
C ALA A 182 -5.53 -17.74 -3.85
N TYR A 183 -5.68 -18.14 -5.10
CA TYR A 183 -6.83 -17.77 -5.92
C TYR A 183 -8.16 -18.13 -5.25
N ASP A 184 -8.31 -19.39 -4.82
CA ASP A 184 -9.53 -19.90 -4.21
C ASP A 184 -9.85 -19.13 -2.89
N TRP A 185 -8.81 -18.81 -2.11
CA TRP A 185 -8.98 -18.04 -0.88
C TRP A 185 -9.37 -16.58 -1.16
N ILE A 186 -8.71 -15.92 -2.12
CA ILE A 186 -9.01 -14.52 -2.50
C ILE A 186 -10.45 -14.41 -3.03
N GLU A 187 -10.87 -15.33 -3.92
CA GLU A 187 -12.24 -15.37 -4.41
C GLU A 187 -13.24 -15.45 -3.25
N LYS A 188 -13.04 -16.42 -2.36
CA LYS A 188 -13.91 -16.60 -1.20
C LYS A 188 -13.94 -15.38 -0.29
N GLU A 189 -12.79 -14.80 0.02
CA GLU A 189 -12.66 -13.62 0.89
C GLU A 189 -13.41 -12.42 0.31
N LEU A 190 -13.26 -12.15 -0.99
CA LEU A 190 -13.96 -11.07 -1.67
C LEU A 190 -15.47 -11.24 -1.70
N LEU A 191 -15.95 -12.46 -1.93
CA LEU A 191 -17.38 -12.77 -1.92
C LEU A 191 -17.98 -12.65 -0.50
N ASP A 192 -17.24 -13.05 0.52
CA ASP A 192 -17.72 -12.99 1.92
C ASP A 192 -17.77 -11.54 2.45
N LEU A 193 -16.85 -10.66 2.03
CA LEU A 193 -16.77 -9.28 2.54
C LEU A 193 -17.69 -8.30 1.77
N GLU A 194 -18.02 -8.59 0.49
CA GLU A 194 -18.81 -7.71 -0.40
C GLU A 194 -20.08 -7.15 0.26
N PRO A 195 -20.92 -7.94 0.95
CA PRO A 195 -22.16 -7.44 1.53
C PRO A 195 -21.99 -6.32 2.57
N ASN A 196 -20.84 -6.26 3.24
CA ASN A 196 -20.54 -5.30 4.30
C ASN A 196 -19.86 -4.02 3.81
N LEU A 197 -19.46 -3.96 2.54
CA LEU A 197 -18.90 -2.76 1.95
C LEU A 197 -19.98 -1.71 1.68
N SER A 198 -19.58 -0.44 1.69
CA SER A 198 -20.42 0.68 1.27
C SER A 198 -20.84 0.53 -0.20
N ASP A 199 -21.95 1.14 -0.57
CA ASP A 199 -22.46 1.10 -1.93
C ASP A 199 -21.51 1.77 -2.91
N ALA A 200 -21.45 1.22 -4.13
CA ALA A 200 -20.62 1.69 -5.22
C ALA A 200 -21.04 3.11 -5.66
N LYS A 201 -20.27 4.12 -5.20
CA LYS A 201 -20.58 5.53 -5.43
C LYS A 201 -19.32 6.36 -5.60
N PRO A 202 -19.21 7.18 -6.66
CA PRO A 202 -18.11 8.12 -6.83
C PRO A 202 -17.93 9.04 -5.63
N LYS A 203 -16.68 9.33 -5.31
CA LYS A 203 -16.28 10.17 -4.18
C LYS A 203 -15.45 11.34 -4.70
N THR A 204 -15.55 12.49 -4.04
CA THR A 204 -14.78 13.69 -4.37
C THR A 204 -13.90 14.07 -3.18
N ASP A 205 -12.87 14.85 -3.42
CA ASP A 205 -11.98 15.37 -2.38
C ASP A 205 -12.62 16.42 -1.46
N ALA A 206 -13.85 16.83 -1.75
CA ALA A 206 -14.68 17.62 -0.81
C ALA A 206 -15.00 16.85 0.47
N ASP A 207 -14.97 15.52 0.44
CA ASP A 207 -15.14 14.65 1.61
C ASP A 207 -13.91 13.73 1.78
N LEU A 208 -12.83 14.28 2.32
CA LEU A 208 -11.57 13.57 2.51
C LEU A 208 -11.70 12.33 3.40
N ASN A 209 -12.67 12.29 4.30
CA ASN A 209 -12.89 11.12 5.17
C ASN A 209 -13.35 9.88 4.38
N ASN A 210 -13.99 10.10 3.23
CA ASN A 210 -14.49 9.02 2.38
C ASN A 210 -13.76 8.91 1.05
N TYR A 211 -12.96 9.89 0.68
CA TYR A 211 -12.36 10.02 -0.66
C TYR A 211 -11.57 8.78 -1.11
N CYS A 212 -10.76 8.21 -0.20
CA CYS A 212 -9.93 7.05 -0.47
C CYS A 212 -10.55 5.72 0.00
N ARG A 213 -11.74 5.75 0.61
CA ARG A 213 -12.38 4.55 1.14
C ARG A 213 -12.81 3.60 0.02
N LEU A 214 -12.53 2.32 0.22
CA LEU A 214 -12.96 1.27 -0.71
C LEU A 214 -14.47 1.02 -0.58
N ASP A 215 -15.08 0.60 -1.68
CA ASP A 215 -16.50 0.26 -1.74
C ASP A 215 -16.74 -1.00 -2.60
N LYS A 216 -18.00 -1.36 -2.81
CA LYS A 216 -18.38 -2.53 -3.63
C LYS A 216 -17.78 -2.49 -5.04
N ALA A 217 -17.61 -1.30 -5.65
CA ALA A 217 -17.04 -1.23 -7.00
C ALA A 217 -15.57 -1.68 -7.02
N ALA A 218 -14.78 -1.32 -6.00
CA ALA A 218 -13.40 -1.78 -5.89
C ALA A 218 -13.32 -3.31 -5.72
N CYS A 219 -14.22 -3.89 -4.90
CA CYS A 219 -14.33 -5.34 -4.76
C CYS A 219 -14.69 -6.02 -6.10
N TRP A 220 -15.68 -5.50 -6.82
CA TRP A 220 -16.10 -6.04 -8.12
C TRP A 220 -14.99 -5.94 -9.18
N MET A 221 -14.24 -4.82 -9.19
CA MET A 221 -13.09 -4.68 -10.09
C MET A 221 -12.00 -5.70 -9.79
N LEU A 222 -11.71 -5.96 -8.52
CA LEU A 222 -10.72 -6.97 -8.14
C LEU A 222 -11.20 -8.38 -8.50
N LEU A 223 -12.48 -8.71 -8.27
CA LEU A 223 -13.08 -9.97 -8.71
C LEU A 223 -13.04 -10.13 -10.23
N SER A 224 -13.36 -9.06 -10.98
CA SER A 224 -13.28 -9.09 -12.44
C SER A 224 -11.86 -9.39 -12.93
N ARG A 225 -10.83 -8.75 -12.35
CA ARG A 225 -9.41 -9.02 -12.68
C ARG A 225 -8.99 -10.44 -12.29
N LEU A 226 -9.40 -10.89 -11.12
CA LEU A 226 -9.12 -12.25 -10.64
C LEU A 226 -9.69 -13.30 -11.62
N TYR A 227 -10.94 -13.15 -12.04
CA TYR A 227 -11.59 -14.04 -12.98
C TYR A 227 -11.05 -13.95 -14.41
N LEU A 228 -10.63 -12.76 -14.85
CA LEU A 228 -10.03 -12.57 -16.17
C LEU A 228 -8.75 -13.42 -16.32
N ASN A 229 -7.94 -13.46 -15.28
CA ASN A 229 -6.67 -14.21 -15.25
C ASN A 229 -6.79 -15.60 -14.62
N ALA A 230 -8.01 -16.09 -14.34
CA ALA A 230 -8.23 -17.38 -13.66
C ALA A 230 -7.56 -18.56 -14.37
N GLU A 231 -7.51 -18.57 -15.71
CA GLU A 231 -6.85 -19.62 -16.48
C GLU A 231 -5.35 -19.70 -16.15
N VAL A 232 -4.67 -18.56 -16.01
CA VAL A 232 -3.25 -18.48 -15.62
C VAL A 232 -3.03 -19.00 -14.21
N TYR A 233 -3.94 -18.70 -13.29
CA TYR A 233 -3.78 -19.05 -11.87
C TYR A 233 -4.19 -20.48 -11.56
N THR A 234 -5.20 -21.02 -12.28
CA THR A 234 -5.87 -22.29 -11.93
C THR A 234 -5.90 -23.32 -13.03
N GLY A 235 -5.55 -22.93 -14.27
CA GLY A 235 -5.73 -23.74 -15.47
C GLY A 235 -7.17 -23.77 -16.01
N THR A 236 -8.10 -23.00 -15.40
CA THR A 236 -9.52 -22.98 -15.80
C THR A 236 -9.99 -21.55 -16.05
N PRO A 237 -10.43 -21.19 -17.26
CA PRO A 237 -10.90 -19.85 -17.58
C PRO A 237 -12.23 -19.52 -16.88
N GLN A 238 -12.37 -18.26 -16.44
CA GLN A 238 -13.58 -17.74 -15.79
C GLN A 238 -14.09 -16.45 -16.46
N TRP A 239 -13.93 -16.30 -17.76
CA TRP A 239 -14.20 -15.04 -18.48
C TRP A 239 -15.63 -14.56 -18.37
N ALA A 240 -16.62 -15.48 -18.25
CA ALA A 240 -18.02 -15.11 -18.04
C ALA A 240 -18.22 -14.38 -16.70
N LYS A 241 -17.58 -14.87 -15.63
CA LYS A 241 -17.61 -14.19 -14.31
C LYS A 241 -16.86 -12.84 -14.36
N ALA A 242 -15.74 -12.78 -15.08
CA ALA A 242 -15.02 -11.51 -15.27
C ALA A 242 -15.93 -10.44 -15.89
N ALA A 243 -16.65 -10.79 -16.95
CA ALA A 243 -17.61 -9.90 -17.61
C ALA A 243 -18.79 -9.53 -16.71
N GLU A 244 -19.31 -10.48 -15.90
CA GLU A 244 -20.38 -10.23 -14.94
C GLU A 244 -19.99 -9.17 -13.90
N TYR A 245 -18.79 -9.30 -13.28
CA TYR A 245 -18.33 -8.35 -12.28
C TYR A 245 -17.94 -6.99 -12.87
N ALA A 246 -17.36 -6.96 -14.08
CA ALA A 246 -17.16 -5.70 -14.81
C ALA A 246 -18.48 -5.00 -15.08
N LYS A 247 -19.53 -5.75 -15.45
CA LYS A 247 -20.86 -5.20 -15.67
C LYS A 247 -21.48 -4.60 -14.40
N LYS A 248 -21.29 -5.19 -13.22
CA LYS A 248 -21.75 -4.60 -11.95
C LYS A 248 -21.17 -3.18 -11.75
N VAL A 249 -19.89 -2.95 -12.10
CA VAL A 249 -19.29 -1.62 -12.03
C VAL A 249 -19.91 -0.68 -13.06
N MET A 250 -20.11 -1.13 -14.30
CA MET A 250 -20.74 -0.32 -15.36
C MET A 250 -22.18 0.08 -15.02
N ASP A 251 -22.92 -0.80 -14.34
CA ASP A 251 -24.31 -0.56 -13.93
C ASP A 251 -24.42 0.29 -12.65
N SER A 252 -23.31 0.54 -11.96
CA SER A 252 -23.25 1.33 -10.72
C SER A 252 -23.39 2.84 -10.96
N SER A 253 -23.17 3.63 -9.91
CA SER A 253 -23.15 5.09 -10.00
C SER A 253 -21.86 5.65 -10.65
N TYR A 254 -20.81 4.85 -10.78
CA TYR A 254 -19.60 5.25 -11.48
C TYR A 254 -19.86 5.44 -12.97
N LYS A 255 -19.24 6.47 -13.56
CA LYS A 255 -19.42 6.81 -14.99
C LYS A 255 -18.10 7.25 -15.60
N LEU A 256 -17.90 6.97 -16.87
CA LEU A 256 -16.80 7.54 -17.62
C LEU A 256 -16.91 9.07 -17.62
N ASN A 257 -15.78 9.74 -17.46
CA ASN A 257 -15.73 11.20 -17.61
C ASN A 257 -15.86 11.59 -19.09
N THR A 258 -16.90 12.30 -19.43
CA THR A 258 -17.16 12.80 -20.80
C THR A 258 -17.06 14.30 -20.89
N THR A 259 -16.70 14.98 -19.80
CA THR A 259 -16.67 16.44 -19.72
C THR A 259 -15.24 16.93 -19.60
N GLY A 260 -14.79 17.70 -20.59
CA GLY A 260 -13.54 18.45 -20.55
C GLY A 260 -13.69 19.81 -19.88
N SER A 261 -12.58 20.51 -19.67
CA SER A 261 -12.56 21.87 -19.11
C SER A 261 -11.52 22.72 -19.80
N GLY A 262 -11.94 23.89 -20.31
CA GLY A 262 -11.06 24.79 -21.06
C GLY A 262 -10.45 24.09 -22.28
N LYS A 263 -9.12 24.03 -22.36
CA LYS A 263 -8.38 23.34 -23.43
C LYS A 263 -8.20 21.85 -23.24
N TRP A 264 -8.60 21.33 -22.07
CA TRP A 264 -8.35 19.93 -21.67
C TRP A 264 -9.54 19.04 -22.04
N SER A 265 -9.25 17.94 -22.71
CA SER A 265 -10.26 16.92 -23.00
C SER A 265 -10.72 16.19 -21.73
N ALA A 266 -11.89 15.56 -21.82
CA ALA A 266 -12.41 14.73 -20.71
C ALA A 266 -11.40 13.66 -20.25
N TYR A 267 -10.68 13.05 -21.18
CA TYR A 267 -9.64 12.05 -20.88
C TYR A 267 -8.45 12.67 -20.15
N GLN A 268 -7.97 13.84 -20.60
CA GLN A 268 -6.85 14.53 -19.94
C GLN A 268 -7.19 14.95 -18.50
N MET A 269 -8.47 15.28 -18.23
CA MET A 269 -8.92 15.64 -16.87
C MET A 269 -8.72 14.50 -15.84
N LEU A 270 -8.65 13.24 -16.27
CA LEU A 270 -8.40 12.11 -15.38
C LEU A 270 -7.00 12.14 -14.75
N PHE A 271 -6.04 12.76 -15.42
CA PHE A 271 -4.62 12.79 -15.03
C PHE A 271 -4.19 14.13 -14.44
N MET A 272 -5.12 15.05 -14.23
CA MET A 272 -4.84 16.34 -13.58
C MET A 272 -4.75 16.20 -12.07
N GLY A 273 -3.93 17.04 -11.42
CA GLY A 273 -3.76 17.03 -9.97
C GLY A 273 -5.04 17.34 -9.19
N ASP A 274 -6.03 17.97 -9.82
CA ASP A 274 -7.34 18.31 -9.25
C ASP A 274 -8.46 17.35 -9.72
N ASN A 275 -8.13 16.19 -10.25
CA ASN A 275 -9.11 15.22 -10.76
C ASN A 275 -10.15 14.77 -9.72
N GLY A 276 -9.84 14.88 -8.44
CA GLY A 276 -10.75 14.60 -7.33
C GLY A 276 -11.84 15.67 -7.13
N SER A 277 -11.57 16.92 -7.56
CA SER A 277 -12.47 18.08 -7.43
C SER A 277 -13.33 18.31 -8.66
N THR A 278 -13.07 17.61 -9.76
CA THR A 278 -13.71 17.85 -11.06
C THR A 278 -14.67 16.72 -11.44
N SER A 279 -15.28 16.81 -12.63
CA SER A 279 -16.10 15.72 -13.18
C SER A 279 -15.33 14.40 -13.36
N ALA A 280 -14.00 14.45 -13.44
CA ALA A 280 -13.14 13.27 -13.49
C ALA A 280 -13.27 12.36 -12.24
N ALA A 281 -13.70 12.93 -11.13
CA ALA A 281 -13.93 12.17 -9.88
C ALA A 281 -14.94 11.02 -10.03
N GLN A 282 -15.90 11.13 -10.97
CA GLN A 282 -16.92 10.13 -11.21
C GLN A 282 -16.39 8.80 -11.80
N GLU A 283 -15.19 8.81 -12.39
CA GLU A 283 -14.60 7.63 -13.02
C GLU A 283 -13.65 6.86 -12.07
N GLY A 284 -13.07 7.53 -11.09
CA GLY A 284 -12.12 6.92 -10.18
C GLY A 284 -12.76 6.00 -9.15
N VAL A 285 -12.69 4.69 -9.36
CA VAL A 285 -13.27 3.69 -8.46
C VAL A 285 -12.53 3.65 -7.12
N TRP A 286 -11.20 3.73 -7.13
CA TRP A 286 -10.38 3.84 -5.95
C TRP A 286 -9.17 4.73 -6.20
N ARG A 287 -8.79 5.46 -5.19
CA ARG A 287 -7.66 6.41 -5.24
C ARG A 287 -6.78 6.25 -4.02
N ILE A 288 -5.50 6.42 -4.22
CA ILE A 288 -4.52 6.60 -3.14
C ILE A 288 -4.23 8.10 -3.08
N TYR A 289 -4.68 8.73 -1.99
CA TYR A 289 -4.53 10.18 -1.81
C TYR A 289 -3.09 10.54 -1.43
N GLN A 290 -2.56 11.52 -2.14
CA GLN A 290 -1.23 12.06 -1.88
C GLN A 290 -1.29 13.58 -2.00
N ASP A 291 -1.21 14.27 -0.88
CA ASP A 291 -1.35 15.73 -0.81
C ASP A 291 0.00 16.48 -0.81
N GLY A 292 1.11 15.76 -0.76
CA GLY A 292 2.44 16.34 -0.69
C GLY A 292 2.73 17.15 0.61
N LYS A 293 1.87 17.03 1.62
CA LYS A 293 1.99 17.70 2.93
C LYS A 293 2.03 16.70 4.08
N THR A 294 1.05 15.81 4.13
CA THR A 294 0.94 14.73 5.11
C THR A 294 1.40 13.39 4.55
N THR A 295 1.43 13.26 3.22
CA THR A 295 1.92 12.09 2.49
C THR A 295 3.19 12.49 1.73
N THR A 296 4.29 12.68 2.44
CA THR A 296 5.55 13.23 1.89
C THR A 296 6.61 12.18 1.56
N SER A 297 6.24 10.90 1.59
CA SER A 297 7.16 9.81 1.28
C SER A 297 7.56 9.78 -0.21
N TRP A 298 8.82 9.41 -0.49
CA TRP A 298 9.34 9.19 -1.85
C TRP A 298 8.64 8.03 -2.60
N ALA A 299 7.88 7.22 -1.91
CA ALA A 299 7.21 6.04 -2.46
C ALA A 299 5.94 6.34 -3.26
N GLY A 300 5.52 7.58 -3.34
CA GLY A 300 4.24 7.97 -3.90
C GLY A 300 4.23 8.18 -5.42
N SER A 301 3.05 8.48 -5.96
CA SER A 301 2.85 8.79 -7.38
C SER A 301 3.62 10.04 -7.83
N LEU A 302 3.90 10.97 -6.92
CA LEU A 302 4.74 12.14 -7.21
C LEU A 302 6.13 11.72 -7.70
N PHE A 303 6.67 10.63 -7.16
CA PHE A 303 7.94 10.08 -7.58
C PHE A 303 7.93 9.62 -9.04
N LEU A 304 6.89 8.89 -9.45
CA LEU A 304 6.71 8.47 -10.85
C LEU A 304 6.49 9.68 -11.77
N MET A 305 5.70 10.64 -11.35
CA MET A 305 5.50 11.87 -12.11
C MET A 305 6.81 12.65 -12.26
N ALA A 306 7.60 12.81 -11.18
CA ALA A 306 8.86 13.51 -11.23
C ALA A 306 9.85 12.85 -12.20
N SER A 307 9.81 11.53 -12.36
CA SER A 307 10.66 10.78 -13.29
C SER A 307 10.36 11.09 -14.76
N THR A 308 9.17 11.60 -15.07
CA THR A 308 8.78 11.95 -16.45
C THR A 308 9.15 13.37 -16.86
N PHE A 309 9.72 14.18 -15.95
CA PHE A 309 10.11 15.55 -16.23
C PHE A 309 11.63 15.67 -16.42
N ASP A 310 12.05 16.39 -17.44
CA ASP A 310 13.43 16.81 -17.62
C ASP A 310 13.54 18.33 -17.79
N GLY A 311 14.79 18.87 -17.76
CA GLY A 311 15.06 20.29 -17.89
C GLY A 311 14.70 20.89 -19.24
N ASN A 312 14.34 20.09 -20.22
CA ASN A 312 14.03 20.53 -21.58
C ASN A 312 12.52 20.45 -21.89
N MET A 313 11.69 19.95 -20.96
CA MET A 313 10.25 19.89 -21.17
C MET A 313 9.60 21.26 -21.02
N HIS A 314 8.70 21.58 -21.92
CA HIS A 314 7.91 22.82 -21.91
C HIS A 314 6.50 22.54 -21.37
N ALA A 315 6.08 23.28 -20.36
CA ALA A 315 4.80 23.04 -19.67
C ALA A 315 3.56 23.28 -20.56
N ASP A 316 3.70 24.06 -21.63
CA ASP A 316 2.58 24.48 -22.47
C ASP A 316 2.78 24.24 -23.96
N CYS A 317 3.82 23.53 -24.35
CA CYS A 317 4.22 23.33 -25.74
C CYS A 317 4.52 24.65 -26.52
N SER A 318 4.63 25.80 -25.83
CA SER A 318 4.90 27.10 -26.42
C SER A 318 6.38 27.42 -26.63
N GLY A 319 7.25 26.55 -26.12
CA GLY A 319 8.70 26.78 -26.11
C GLY A 319 9.17 27.73 -25.00
N THR A 320 8.25 28.19 -24.15
CA THR A 320 8.59 29.00 -22.98
C THR A 320 8.61 28.10 -21.76
N TYR A 321 9.77 27.91 -21.19
CA TYR A 321 9.96 27.13 -19.97
C TYR A 321 9.37 27.90 -18.79
N PRO A 322 8.40 27.39 -18.04
CA PRO A 322 8.21 27.91 -16.70
C PRO A 322 9.46 27.51 -15.92
N THR A 323 10.19 28.48 -15.43
CA THR A 323 11.34 28.34 -14.52
C THR A 323 10.99 27.62 -13.21
N ALA A 324 9.88 26.93 -13.19
CA ALA A 324 9.30 26.33 -12.00
C ALA A 324 9.19 24.81 -12.03
N THR A 325 9.99 24.14 -12.77
CA THR A 325 10.35 22.81 -12.33
C THR A 325 11.21 23.00 -11.07
N ASN A 326 10.59 22.92 -9.89
CA ASN A 326 11.14 23.03 -8.54
C ASN A 326 11.98 24.29 -8.16
N GLY A 327 12.00 25.34 -8.94
CA GLY A 327 12.72 26.58 -8.63
C GLY A 327 14.24 26.51 -8.60
N THR A 328 14.86 25.38 -8.89
CA THR A 328 16.32 25.17 -8.81
C THR A 328 16.95 24.74 -10.14
N GLY A 329 16.17 24.49 -11.16
CA GLY A 329 16.64 23.94 -12.43
C GLY A 329 17.11 22.47 -12.32
N GLN A 330 16.87 21.81 -11.22
CA GLN A 330 17.11 20.39 -11.09
C GLN A 330 15.98 19.61 -11.77
N THR A 331 16.36 18.62 -12.52
CA THR A 331 15.47 17.74 -13.25
C THR A 331 15.66 16.34 -12.73
N TRP A 332 14.55 15.68 -12.46
CA TRP A 332 14.51 14.31 -11.98
C TRP A 332 14.23 13.32 -13.11
N GLY A 333 14.49 13.71 -14.36
CA GLY A 333 14.31 12.85 -15.51
C GLY A 333 14.95 11.47 -15.31
N GLY A 334 14.17 10.42 -15.38
CA GLY A 334 14.59 9.03 -15.24
C GLY A 334 14.43 8.24 -16.53
#